data_5c20765082993876fe17a2327fe97ce6
#
_entry.id   5c20765082993876fe17a2327fe97ce6
#
_cell.length_a   1.000
_cell.length_b   1.000
_cell.length_c   1.000
_cell.angle_alpha   90.00
_cell.angle_beta   90.00
_cell.angle_gamma   90.00
#
_symmetry.space_group_name_H-M   'P 1'
#
loop_
_entity.id
_entity.type
_entity.pdbx_description
1 polymer ?
#
loop_
_entity_poly.entity_id
_entity_poly.type
_entity_poly.pdbx_seq_one_letter_code
_entity_poly.pdbx_strand_id
1 'polypeptide(L)'
;DGFMAQTGDVKFGNSNSSDYNLNLAGTGGSILPDLKAEFSDIAHNKGVLSMARSADPNSANSQFFIVFESAPHLDRQYSAFGKVVKGMELIDNIKRGNGANGSVDDPDKIISLRTKK
;
A
#
# COMPACT_ATOMS: atom_id res chain seq x y z
N ASP A 1 6.95 7.59 -7.75
CA ASP A 1 8.15 8.18 -7.16
C ASP A 1 7.79 9.49 -6.47
N GLY A 2 8.40 9.74 -5.29
CA GLY A 2 8.15 10.95 -4.51
C GLY A 2 6.77 11.02 -3.85
N PHE A 3 5.97 9.98 -3.92
CA PHE A 3 4.61 9.96 -3.40
C PHE A 3 4.42 8.85 -2.36
N MET A 4 4.32 7.61 -2.78
CA MET A 4 4.06 6.50 -1.86
C MET A 4 4.50 5.17 -2.46
N ALA A 5 4.67 4.17 -1.60
CA ALA A 5 4.88 2.78 -2.00
C ALA A 5 3.64 1.97 -1.63
N GLN A 6 3.03 1.32 -2.61
CA GLN A 6 1.85 0.49 -2.44
C GLN A 6 2.19 -0.99 -2.54
N THR A 7 1.59 -1.80 -1.69
CA THR A 7 1.79 -3.25 -1.64
C THR A 7 0.53 -3.94 -1.12
N GLY A 8 0.58 -5.24 -0.92
CA GLY A 8 -0.48 -5.97 -0.25
C GLY A 8 -1.51 -6.60 -1.17
N ASP A 9 -1.29 -6.66 -2.49
CA ASP A 9 -2.14 -7.45 -3.38
C ASP A 9 -1.81 -8.94 -3.18
N VAL A 10 -2.57 -9.58 -2.33
CA VAL A 10 -2.34 -10.99 -1.95
C VAL A 10 -2.73 -11.97 -3.04
N LYS A 11 -3.45 -11.53 -4.06
CA LYS A 11 -3.86 -12.36 -5.20
C LYS A 11 -2.83 -12.32 -6.32
N PHE A 12 -2.61 -11.15 -6.90
CA PHE A 12 -1.76 -11.02 -8.08
C PHE A 12 -0.34 -10.57 -7.77
N GLY A 13 -0.12 -10.00 -6.60
CA GLY A 13 1.19 -9.51 -6.17
C GLY A 13 1.96 -10.48 -5.26
N ASN A 14 1.39 -11.61 -4.91
CA ASN A 14 2.03 -12.62 -4.08
C ASN A 14 2.80 -13.61 -4.97
N SER A 15 4.13 -13.55 -4.97
CA SER A 15 4.98 -14.39 -5.80
C SER A 15 4.88 -15.89 -5.49
N ASN A 16 4.31 -16.26 -4.33
CA ASN A 16 4.08 -17.65 -3.94
C ASN A 16 2.66 -18.14 -4.33
N SER A 17 1.83 -17.28 -4.89
CA SER A 17 0.48 -17.64 -5.34
C SER A 17 0.50 -18.15 -6.78
N SER A 18 -0.36 -19.15 -7.07
CA SER A 18 -0.57 -19.61 -8.45
C SER A 18 -1.19 -18.54 -9.36
N ASP A 19 -1.82 -17.52 -8.77
CA ASP A 19 -2.43 -16.39 -9.49
C ASP A 19 -1.44 -15.24 -9.74
N TYR A 20 -0.19 -15.35 -9.31
CA TYR A 20 0.80 -14.28 -9.44
C TYR A 20 0.88 -13.76 -10.87
N ASN A 21 0.65 -12.47 -11.04
CA ASN A 21 0.66 -11.81 -12.34
C ASN A 21 0.95 -10.32 -12.18
N LEU A 22 2.15 -9.90 -12.52
CA LEU A 22 2.57 -8.49 -12.38
C LEU A 22 1.72 -7.53 -13.22
N ASN A 23 1.17 -7.98 -14.35
CA ASN A 23 0.30 -7.13 -15.17
C ASN A 23 -1.03 -6.81 -14.49
N LEU A 24 -1.45 -7.63 -13.54
CA LEU A 24 -2.69 -7.46 -12.78
C LEU A 24 -2.42 -6.98 -11.34
N ALA A 25 -1.17 -6.92 -10.91
CA ALA A 25 -0.81 -6.49 -9.56
C ALA A 25 -1.36 -5.08 -9.28
N GLY A 26 -1.98 -4.93 -8.13
CA GLY A 26 -2.69 -3.72 -7.74
C GLY A 26 -4.20 -3.78 -7.96
N THR A 27 -4.70 -4.82 -8.63
CA THR A 27 -6.14 -4.99 -8.89
C THR A 27 -6.78 -6.06 -8.02
N GLY A 28 -5.99 -6.87 -7.31
CA GLY A 28 -6.49 -7.98 -6.51
C GLY A 28 -6.62 -7.65 -5.03
N GLY A 29 -7.15 -8.60 -4.29
CA GLY A 29 -7.32 -8.52 -2.85
C GLY A 29 -7.52 -9.90 -2.25
N SER A 30 -7.83 -9.94 -0.95
CA SER A 30 -8.13 -11.16 -0.23
C SER A 30 -9.58 -11.63 -0.50
N ILE A 31 -9.88 -12.83 -0.06
CA ILE A 31 -11.24 -13.38 -0.09
C ILE A 31 -12.12 -12.85 1.06
N LEU A 32 -11.55 -12.07 1.97
CA LEU A 32 -12.28 -11.47 3.08
C LEU A 32 -13.10 -10.27 2.59
N PRO A 33 -14.18 -9.92 3.31
CA PRO A 33 -14.98 -8.75 2.96
C PRO A 33 -14.17 -7.45 2.94
N ASP A 34 -14.58 -6.51 2.12
CA ASP A 34 -14.01 -5.17 2.11
C ASP A 34 -14.23 -4.47 3.45
N LEU A 35 -13.33 -3.56 3.77
CA LEU A 35 -13.36 -2.79 5.01
C LEU A 35 -14.04 -1.44 4.79
N LYS A 36 -14.86 -1.04 5.74
CA LYS A 36 -15.44 0.30 5.76
C LYS A 36 -14.37 1.35 5.98
N ALA A 37 -14.58 2.54 5.41
CA ALA A 37 -13.71 3.67 5.64
C ALA A 37 -13.70 4.07 7.13
N GLU A 38 -12.51 4.42 7.63
CA GLU A 38 -12.32 4.94 8.99
C GLU A 38 -11.44 6.19 8.88
N PHE A 39 -11.97 7.21 8.22
CA PHE A 39 -11.25 8.46 8.04
C PHE A 39 -11.04 9.18 9.39
N SER A 40 -9.90 9.84 9.52
CA SER A 40 -9.52 10.54 10.74
C SER A 40 -8.83 11.87 10.42
N ASP A 41 -8.45 12.61 11.45
CA ASP A 41 -7.71 13.87 11.32
C ASP A 41 -6.19 13.66 11.19
N ILE A 42 -5.73 12.41 11.13
CA ILE A 42 -4.30 12.10 10.99
C ILE A 42 -3.83 12.53 9.60
N ALA A 43 -2.83 13.41 9.55
CA ALA A 43 -2.24 13.87 8.30
C ALA A 43 -1.40 12.75 7.67
N HIS A 44 -1.48 12.65 6.33
CA HIS A 44 -0.67 11.70 5.56
C HIS A 44 0.75 12.25 5.36
N ASN A 45 1.50 12.31 6.44
CA ASN A 45 2.90 12.71 6.44
C ASN A 45 3.82 11.52 6.11
N LYS A 46 5.10 11.81 5.84
CA LYS A 46 6.10 10.77 5.57
C LYS A 46 6.06 9.66 6.62
N GLY A 47 6.00 8.42 6.16
CA GLY A 47 6.00 7.24 7.01
C GLY A 47 4.62 6.76 7.47
N VAL A 48 3.55 7.51 7.17
CA VAL A 48 2.19 7.07 7.50
C VAL A 48 1.79 5.87 6.62
N LEU A 49 1.14 4.88 7.24
CA LEU A 49 0.53 3.74 6.56
C LEU A 49 -0.96 4.00 6.42
N SER A 50 -1.48 3.81 5.22
CA SER A 50 -2.89 4.05 4.91
C SER A 50 -3.42 2.99 3.95
N MET A 51 -4.72 2.73 4.00
CA MET A 51 -5.35 1.71 3.16
C MET A 51 -5.55 2.20 1.74
N ALA A 52 -5.08 1.40 0.77
CA ALA A 52 -5.45 1.59 -0.62
C ALA A 52 -6.89 1.12 -0.84
N ARG A 53 -7.58 1.70 -1.82
CA ARG A 53 -8.95 1.39 -2.16
C ARG A 53 -9.26 1.79 -3.61
N SER A 54 -10.38 1.33 -4.12
CA SER A 54 -10.92 1.81 -5.39
C SER A 54 -11.67 3.14 -5.20
N ALA A 55 -12.47 3.55 -6.17
CA ALA A 55 -13.28 4.77 -6.07
C ALA A 55 -14.30 4.73 -4.91
N ASP A 56 -14.80 3.55 -4.55
CA ASP A 56 -15.69 3.37 -3.41
C ASP A 56 -14.89 3.54 -2.11
N PRO A 57 -15.25 4.50 -1.22
CA PRO A 57 -14.56 4.69 0.06
C PRO A 57 -14.55 3.45 0.95
N ASN A 58 -15.50 2.53 0.78
CA ASN A 58 -15.65 1.31 1.58
C ASN A 58 -15.12 0.08 0.85
N SER A 59 -14.14 0.24 -0.04
CA SER A 59 -13.56 -0.85 -0.84
C SER A 59 -12.14 -1.23 -0.43
N ALA A 60 -11.64 -0.76 0.70
CA ALA A 60 -10.35 -1.20 1.22
C ALA A 60 -10.37 -2.70 1.52
N ASN A 61 -9.29 -3.39 1.23
CA ASN A 61 -9.18 -4.83 1.44
C ASN A 61 -7.80 -5.18 2.00
N SER A 62 -6.89 -5.66 1.18
CA SER A 62 -5.56 -6.08 1.63
C SER A 62 -4.45 -5.10 1.26
N GLN A 63 -4.67 -4.25 0.29
CA GLN A 63 -3.64 -3.34 -0.18
C GLN A 63 -3.51 -2.11 0.72
N PHE A 64 -2.27 -1.68 0.93
CA PHE A 64 -1.96 -0.49 1.71
C PHE A 64 -0.74 0.22 1.12
N PHE A 65 -0.49 1.44 1.57
CA PHE A 65 0.67 2.19 1.12
C PHE A 65 1.39 2.89 2.27
N ILE A 66 2.65 3.19 2.03
CA ILE A 66 3.51 3.94 2.93
C ILE A 66 3.86 5.25 2.23
N VAL A 67 3.61 6.37 2.89
CA VAL A 67 3.82 7.70 2.31
C VAL A 67 5.30 8.07 2.34
N PHE A 68 5.86 8.49 1.19
CA PHE A 68 7.24 8.97 1.09
C PHE A 68 7.36 10.45 1.44
N GLU A 69 6.40 11.25 1.03
CA GLU A 69 6.36 12.68 1.26
C GLU A 69 4.94 13.11 1.62
N SER A 70 4.82 14.21 2.38
CA SER A 70 3.52 14.71 2.80
C SER A 70 2.53 14.80 1.64
N ALA A 71 1.36 14.21 1.83
CA ALA A 71 0.33 14.09 0.81
C ALA A 71 -1.03 14.58 1.35
N PRO A 72 -1.18 15.90 1.57
CA PRO A 72 -2.40 16.43 2.19
C PRO A 72 -3.68 16.18 1.39
N HIS A 73 -3.58 15.91 0.10
CA HIS A 73 -4.74 15.54 -0.73
C HIS A 73 -5.36 14.20 -0.34
N LEU A 74 -4.65 13.38 0.44
CA LEU A 74 -5.17 12.11 0.95
C LEU A 74 -5.87 12.25 2.32
N ASP A 75 -5.67 13.38 3.00
CA ASP A 75 -6.19 13.58 4.33
C ASP A 75 -7.72 13.52 4.34
N ARG A 76 -8.27 12.74 5.27
CA ARG A 76 -9.72 12.51 5.41
C ARG A 76 -10.36 11.81 4.19
N GLN A 77 -9.56 11.34 3.25
CA GLN A 77 -10.02 10.62 2.06
C GLN A 77 -9.57 9.16 2.07
N TYR A 78 -8.57 8.84 2.87
CA TYR A 78 -8.00 7.50 3.03
C TYR A 78 -7.84 7.16 4.51
N SER A 79 -7.97 5.88 4.84
CA SER A 79 -7.92 5.41 6.22
C SER A 79 -6.48 5.15 6.66
N ALA A 80 -5.87 6.13 7.32
CA ALA A 80 -4.57 5.97 7.96
C ALA A 80 -4.70 5.06 9.18
N PHE A 81 -3.83 4.05 9.32
CA PHE A 81 -3.90 3.09 10.41
C PHE A 81 -2.60 2.88 11.17
N GLY A 82 -1.52 3.49 10.75
CA GLY A 82 -0.23 3.34 11.42
C GLY A 82 0.84 4.25 10.85
N LYS A 83 2.05 4.10 11.38
CA LYS A 83 3.22 4.79 10.84
C LYS A 83 4.47 3.95 11.05
N VAL A 84 5.45 4.14 10.19
CA VAL A 84 6.78 3.54 10.34
C VAL A 84 7.47 4.15 11.55
N VAL A 85 7.90 3.31 12.48
CA VAL A 85 8.60 3.75 13.70
C VAL A 85 10.11 3.53 13.62
N LYS A 86 10.58 2.69 12.69
CA LYS A 86 11.99 2.40 12.49
C LYS A 86 12.21 1.88 11.07
N GLY A 87 13.32 2.28 10.44
CA GLY A 87 13.71 1.76 9.13
C GLY A 87 13.13 2.51 7.94
N MET A 88 12.60 3.73 8.12
CA MET A 88 12.06 4.51 6.99
C MET A 88 13.12 4.77 5.92
N GLU A 89 14.39 4.94 6.30
CA GLU A 89 15.51 5.10 5.37
C GLU A 89 15.68 3.88 4.44
N LEU A 90 15.29 2.70 4.90
CA LEU A 90 15.32 1.48 4.08
C LEU A 90 14.16 1.47 3.08
N ILE A 91 13.00 1.94 3.50
CA ILE A 91 11.83 2.08 2.63
C ILE A 91 12.09 3.09 1.53
N ASP A 92 12.80 4.17 1.82
CA ASP A 92 13.20 5.16 0.82
C ASP A 92 14.07 4.55 -0.31
N ASN A 93 14.71 3.40 -0.07
CA ASN A 93 15.60 2.73 -1.01
C ASN A 93 14.89 1.70 -1.90
N ILE A 94 13.61 1.42 -1.72
CA ILE A 94 12.91 0.48 -2.59
C ILE A 94 12.80 1.04 -4.02
N LYS A 95 12.69 0.12 -4.99
CA LYS A 95 12.64 0.49 -6.41
C LYS A 95 11.45 1.41 -6.69
N ARG A 96 11.72 2.46 -7.46
CA ARG A 96 10.69 3.40 -7.91
C ARG A 96 10.09 2.91 -9.23
N GLY A 97 8.80 3.07 -9.37
CA GLY A 97 8.12 2.76 -10.61
C GLY A 97 8.21 3.91 -11.61
N ASN A 98 8.33 3.55 -12.88
CA ASN A 98 8.28 4.49 -14.01
C ASN A 98 7.20 4.09 -15.02
N GLY A 99 6.46 3.05 -14.74
CA GLY A 99 5.36 2.60 -15.57
C GLY A 99 4.05 3.32 -15.26
N ALA A 100 2.98 2.92 -15.93
CA ALA A 100 1.64 3.44 -15.69
C ALA A 100 1.25 3.22 -14.22
N ASN A 101 0.70 4.27 -13.60
CA ASN A 101 0.30 4.26 -12.18
C ASN A 101 1.45 3.88 -11.22
N GLY A 102 2.70 4.14 -11.61
CA GLY A 102 3.85 3.84 -10.77
C GLY A 102 4.24 2.38 -10.71
N SER A 103 3.78 1.56 -11.66
CA SER A 103 4.14 0.14 -11.70
C SER A 103 5.65 -0.06 -11.82
N VAL A 104 6.16 -1.08 -11.14
CA VAL A 104 7.58 -1.41 -11.09
C VAL A 104 7.80 -2.74 -11.79
N ASP A 105 8.78 -2.76 -12.72
CA ASP A 105 9.22 -3.99 -13.37
C ASP A 105 9.95 -4.89 -12.44
N ASP A 106 10.11 -5.80 -11.98
CA ASP A 106 10.89 -6.53 -10.98
C ASP A 106 10.88 -5.81 -9.61
N PRO A 107 9.70 -5.71 -8.97
CA PRO A 107 9.57 -5.00 -7.70
C PRO A 107 10.27 -5.69 -6.54
N ASP A 108 10.64 -4.90 -5.54
CA ASP A 108 11.04 -5.45 -4.24
C ASP A 108 9.88 -6.22 -3.62
N LYS A 109 10.21 -7.20 -2.78
CA LYS A 109 9.22 -8.11 -2.19
C LYS A 109 9.26 -8.07 -0.68
N ILE A 110 8.08 -8.10 -0.06
CA ILE A 110 7.96 -8.36 1.38
C ILE A 110 8.16 -9.85 1.61
N ILE A 111 9.22 -10.21 2.33
CA ILE A 111 9.51 -11.61 2.65
C ILE A 111 8.66 -12.07 3.84
N SER A 112 8.45 -11.18 4.81
CA SER A 112 7.70 -11.49 6.02
C SER A 112 7.02 -10.24 6.56
N LEU A 113 5.75 -10.36 6.93
CA LEU A 113 4.97 -9.32 7.58
C LEU A 113 4.19 -9.96 8.71
N ARG A 114 4.50 -9.58 9.95
CA ARG A 114 3.91 -10.20 11.14
C ARG A 114 3.57 -9.18 12.20
N THR A 115 2.54 -9.47 12.98
CA THR A 115 2.26 -8.70 14.18
C THR A 115 3.20 -9.15 15.31
N LYS A 116 3.66 -8.19 16.11
CA LYS A 116 4.44 -8.49 17.30
C LYS A 116 3.49 -8.76 18.45
N LYS A 117 3.69 -9.89 19.09
CA LYS A 117 2.95 -10.26 20.29
C LYS A 117 3.67 -9.79 21.55
#